data_6ddf0c71765ccc1235f55df14149c689
#
_entry.id   6ddf0c71765ccc1235f55df14149c689
#
_cell.length_a   1.000
_cell.length_b   1.000
_cell.length_c   1.000
_cell.angle_alpha   90.00
_cell.angle_beta   90.00
_cell.angle_gamma   90.00
#
_symmetry.space_group_name_H-M   'P 1'
#
loop_
_entity.id
_entity.type
_entity.pdbx_description
1 polymer ?
#
loop_
_entity_poly.entity_id
_entity_poly.type
_entity_poly.pdbx_seq_one_letter_code
_entity_poly.pdbx_strand_id
1 'polypeptide(L)'
;VALGASIQGGKLSGDSAAASELLLLDVTPLTLSIETVGGVATRLIDRNSTIPCRKSQVFSTAMNFQTSVEIKVLQGERQFARDNKLLGTFRLNGIRRAPAGVPQIEVTFDIDANGIVNVSARDLETGREQGITITTSSNLSDAEIEKAMREAAEYEESDGTRMEAFETINDARAAIDDAQIKLRENRKTIDKNTKQQVKADADYVSRLIRRAAPEKMSEADIAELKSAIDRLKNSVSTI
;
A
#
# COMPACT_ATOMS: atom_id res chain seq x y z
N VAL A 1 -4.00 -14.26 -35.15
CA VAL A 1 -4.22 -15.40 -34.24
C VAL A 1 -3.68 -16.68 -34.87
N ALA A 2 -4.09 -17.07 -36.09
CA ALA A 2 -3.65 -18.34 -36.73
C ALA A 2 -2.14 -18.44 -36.92
N LEU A 3 -1.47 -17.34 -37.34
CA LEU A 3 -0.01 -17.31 -37.54
C LEU A 3 0.73 -17.48 -36.19
N GLY A 4 0.27 -16.82 -35.13
CA GLY A 4 0.85 -16.98 -33.77
C GLY A 4 0.66 -18.41 -33.24
N ALA A 5 -0.51 -19.01 -33.43
CA ALA A 5 -0.78 -20.38 -33.02
C ALA A 5 0.09 -21.39 -33.78
N SER A 6 0.35 -21.17 -35.09
CA SER A 6 1.22 -22.04 -35.88
C SER A 6 2.70 -21.93 -35.44
N ILE A 7 3.17 -20.75 -35.10
CA ILE A 7 4.54 -20.54 -34.58
C ILE A 7 4.69 -21.21 -33.21
N GLN A 8 3.68 -21.11 -32.34
CA GLN A 8 3.68 -21.77 -31.03
C GLN A 8 3.59 -23.27 -31.15
N GLY A 9 2.77 -23.79 -32.08
CA GLY A 9 2.68 -25.21 -32.39
C GLY A 9 4.00 -25.78 -32.93
N GLY A 10 4.68 -25.03 -33.80
CA GLY A 10 6.00 -25.37 -34.32
C GLY A 10 7.07 -25.45 -33.23
N LYS A 11 7.01 -24.55 -32.24
CA LYS A 11 7.91 -24.56 -31.07
C LYS A 11 7.69 -25.78 -30.18
N LEU A 12 6.42 -26.12 -29.93
CA LEU A 12 6.05 -27.29 -29.11
C LEU A 12 6.38 -28.62 -29.78
N SER A 13 6.34 -28.68 -31.14
CA SER A 13 6.68 -29.86 -31.91
C SER A 13 8.19 -30.02 -32.21
N GLY A 14 9.00 -29.01 -31.91
CA GLY A 14 10.44 -29.04 -32.14
C GLY A 14 10.88 -28.91 -33.60
N ASP A 15 9.97 -28.54 -34.50
CA ASP A 15 10.09 -28.77 -35.94
C ASP A 15 10.60 -27.54 -36.75
N SER A 16 10.99 -26.42 -36.14
CA SER A 16 11.54 -25.33 -36.95
C SER A 16 12.63 -24.52 -36.27
N ALA A 17 13.74 -24.35 -36.98
CA ALA A 17 14.87 -23.50 -36.59
C ALA A 17 14.44 -22.00 -36.36
N ALA A 18 13.40 -21.53 -37.03
CA ALA A 18 12.86 -20.18 -36.86
C ALA A 18 12.02 -19.98 -35.57
N ALA A 19 11.47 -21.07 -35.01
CA ALA A 19 10.70 -21.04 -33.78
C ALA A 19 11.58 -21.08 -32.51
N SER A 20 12.85 -21.46 -32.64
CA SER A 20 13.80 -21.55 -31.50
C SER A 20 14.28 -20.16 -31.03
N GLU A 21 14.21 -19.14 -31.86
CA GLU A 21 14.60 -17.76 -31.50
C GLU A 21 13.48 -16.93 -30.90
N LEU A 22 12.21 -17.38 -30.96
CA LEU A 22 11.08 -16.67 -30.44
C LEU A 22 10.88 -16.99 -28.94
N LEU A 23 11.30 -16.09 -28.07
CA LEU A 23 11.00 -16.17 -26.65
C LEU A 23 9.62 -15.55 -26.39
N LEU A 24 8.62 -16.39 -26.09
CA LEU A 24 7.32 -15.92 -25.64
C LEU A 24 7.38 -15.69 -24.12
N LEU A 25 7.27 -14.45 -23.71
CA LEU A 25 7.16 -14.06 -22.30
C LEU A 25 5.73 -13.58 -22.07
N ASP A 26 5.04 -14.23 -21.14
CA ASP A 26 3.76 -13.74 -20.66
C ASP A 26 4.00 -12.77 -19.50
N VAL A 27 3.15 -11.74 -19.38
CA VAL A 27 3.31 -10.65 -18.40
C VAL A 27 1.99 -10.30 -17.74
N THR A 28 2.08 -9.74 -16.52
CA THR A 28 0.92 -9.19 -15.83
C THR A 28 0.40 -7.95 -16.57
N PRO A 29 -0.90 -7.89 -16.94
CA PRO A 29 -1.44 -6.75 -17.70
C PRO A 29 -1.57 -5.47 -16.86
N LEU A 30 -1.82 -5.60 -15.56
CA LEU A 30 -1.97 -4.52 -14.59
C LEU A 30 -1.28 -4.86 -13.27
N THR A 31 -0.94 -3.84 -12.52
CA THR A 31 -0.35 -3.93 -11.18
C THR A 31 -1.28 -4.65 -10.21
N LEU A 32 -0.70 -5.53 -9.38
CA LEU A 32 -1.37 -6.20 -8.28
C LEU A 32 -0.92 -5.57 -6.95
N SER A 33 -1.88 -5.25 -6.11
CA SER A 33 -1.67 -4.53 -4.85
C SER A 33 -2.61 -5.05 -3.76
N ILE A 34 -2.37 -4.61 -2.52
CA ILE A 34 -3.29 -4.80 -1.40
C ILE A 34 -3.70 -3.45 -0.82
N GLU A 35 -4.88 -3.40 -0.21
CA GLU A 35 -5.30 -2.24 0.56
C GLU A 35 -4.54 -2.18 1.89
N THR A 36 -3.94 -1.03 2.16
CA THR A 36 -3.25 -0.74 3.42
C THR A 36 -3.92 0.43 4.15
N VAL A 37 -3.33 0.87 5.26
CA VAL A 37 -3.87 1.94 6.10
C VAL A 37 -4.18 3.18 5.27
N GLY A 38 -5.37 3.75 5.48
CA GLY A 38 -5.83 4.92 4.74
C GLY A 38 -6.46 4.63 3.39
N GLY A 39 -6.68 3.36 3.06
CA GLY A 39 -7.24 2.96 1.76
C GLY A 39 -6.24 3.08 0.61
N VAL A 40 -4.94 3.08 0.91
CA VAL A 40 -3.86 3.12 -0.08
C VAL A 40 -3.67 1.75 -0.72
N ALA A 41 -3.46 1.72 -2.04
CA ALA A 41 -3.11 0.52 -2.78
C ALA A 41 -1.58 0.33 -2.78
N THR A 42 -1.07 -0.52 -1.89
CA THR A 42 0.36 -0.83 -1.84
C THR A 42 0.70 -1.90 -2.87
N ARG A 43 1.54 -1.55 -3.83
CA ARG A 43 1.94 -2.40 -4.96
C ARG A 43 2.88 -3.51 -4.50
N LEU A 44 2.65 -4.74 -4.99
CA LEU A 44 3.54 -5.88 -4.79
C LEU A 44 4.08 -6.41 -6.11
N ILE A 45 3.24 -6.51 -7.14
CA ILE A 45 3.67 -6.93 -8.47
C ILE A 45 3.29 -5.83 -9.45
N ASP A 46 4.28 -5.23 -10.09
CA ASP A 46 4.07 -4.19 -11.08
C ASP A 46 3.51 -4.77 -12.39
N ARG A 47 2.79 -3.96 -13.14
CA ARG A 47 2.39 -4.30 -14.52
C ARG A 47 3.61 -4.66 -15.35
N ASN A 48 3.43 -5.46 -16.37
CA ASN A 48 4.48 -5.97 -17.25
C ASN A 48 5.54 -6.82 -16.53
N SER A 49 5.28 -7.30 -15.30
CA SER A 49 6.12 -8.31 -14.67
C SER A 49 5.96 -9.63 -15.40
N THR A 50 7.09 -10.28 -15.75
CA THR A 50 7.07 -11.60 -16.40
C THR A 50 6.53 -12.66 -15.46
N ILE A 51 5.72 -13.57 -15.97
CA ILE A 51 5.22 -14.71 -15.23
C ILE A 51 5.88 -16.04 -15.71
N PRO A 52 6.08 -17.03 -14.82
CA PRO A 52 5.67 -17.03 -13.40
C PRO A 52 6.51 -16.10 -12.53
N CYS A 53 5.89 -15.51 -11.50
CA CYS A 53 6.62 -14.65 -10.56
C CYS A 53 6.06 -14.75 -9.13
N ARG A 54 6.96 -14.52 -8.15
CA ARG A 54 6.60 -14.49 -6.73
C ARG A 54 7.22 -13.28 -6.07
N LYS A 55 6.40 -12.55 -5.28
CA LYS A 55 6.80 -11.38 -4.51
C LYS A 55 6.20 -11.44 -3.12
N SER A 56 6.99 -11.10 -2.10
CA SER A 56 6.55 -11.03 -0.71
C SER A 56 6.92 -9.68 -0.10
N GLN A 57 6.07 -9.19 0.78
CA GLN A 57 6.33 -7.99 1.57
C GLN A 57 5.74 -8.14 2.97
N VAL A 58 6.46 -7.61 3.98
CA VAL A 58 6.01 -7.65 5.37
C VAL A 58 5.23 -6.39 5.70
N PHE A 59 4.06 -6.60 6.28
CA PHE A 59 3.13 -5.58 6.77
C PHE A 59 2.93 -5.74 8.27
N SER A 60 2.20 -4.81 8.86
CA SER A 60 1.87 -4.86 10.29
C SER A 60 0.42 -4.47 10.55
N THR A 61 -0.01 -4.60 11.82
CA THR A 61 -1.35 -4.17 12.24
C THR A 61 -1.46 -2.65 12.34
N ALA A 62 -2.62 -2.12 11.95
CA ALA A 62 -2.92 -0.69 11.99
C ALA A 62 -3.36 -0.20 13.37
N MET A 63 -3.91 -1.09 14.21
CA MET A 63 -4.47 -0.75 15.52
C MET A 63 -3.83 -1.57 16.64
N ASN A 64 -3.75 -0.96 17.83
CA ASN A 64 -3.28 -1.66 19.02
C ASN A 64 -4.18 -2.86 19.35
N PHE A 65 -3.54 -3.97 19.71
CA PHE A 65 -4.22 -5.22 20.13
C PHE A 65 -5.14 -5.85 19.07
N GLN A 66 -4.90 -5.55 17.80
CA GLN A 66 -5.61 -6.14 16.67
C GLN A 66 -5.25 -7.62 16.53
N THR A 67 -6.26 -8.49 16.49
CA THR A 67 -6.10 -9.96 16.45
C THR A 67 -6.43 -10.58 15.10
N SER A 68 -6.85 -9.76 14.14
CA SER A 68 -7.11 -10.17 12.75
C SER A 68 -6.84 -9.03 11.78
N VAL A 69 -6.44 -9.38 10.57
CA VAL A 69 -6.31 -8.44 9.44
C VAL A 69 -7.13 -8.94 8.26
N GLU A 70 -7.76 -8.03 7.58
CA GLU A 70 -8.43 -8.29 6.31
C GLU A 70 -7.51 -7.85 5.17
N ILE A 71 -7.26 -8.75 4.23
CA ILE A 71 -6.43 -8.52 3.07
C ILE A 71 -7.36 -8.43 1.85
N LYS A 72 -7.39 -7.25 1.24
CA LYS A 72 -8.09 -7.01 -0.02
C LYS A 72 -7.09 -6.99 -1.15
N VAL A 73 -7.24 -7.89 -2.09
CA VAL A 73 -6.38 -8.03 -3.27
C VAL A 73 -6.97 -7.19 -4.39
N LEU A 74 -6.15 -6.31 -4.95
CA LEU A 74 -6.56 -5.30 -5.92
C LEU A 74 -5.76 -5.42 -7.20
N GLN A 75 -6.36 -4.98 -8.32
CA GLN A 75 -5.73 -4.89 -9.62
C GLN A 75 -6.02 -3.52 -10.24
N GLY A 76 -4.97 -2.83 -10.69
CA GLY A 76 -5.08 -1.52 -11.32
C GLY A 76 -3.89 -0.62 -11.03
N GLU A 77 -3.91 0.59 -11.59
CA GLU A 77 -2.80 1.54 -11.55
C GLU A 77 -3.04 2.73 -10.61
N ARG A 78 -4.24 2.84 -10.01
CA ARG A 78 -4.61 3.96 -9.13
C ARG A 78 -3.96 3.81 -7.75
N GLN A 79 -3.68 4.94 -7.09
CA GLN A 79 -3.02 4.95 -5.78
C GLN A 79 -3.93 4.54 -4.63
N PHE A 80 -5.25 4.62 -4.80
CA PHE A 80 -6.22 4.28 -3.76
C PHE A 80 -6.99 3.00 -4.08
N ALA A 81 -7.21 2.18 -3.06
CA ALA A 81 -7.84 0.87 -3.17
C ALA A 81 -9.22 0.92 -3.82
N ARG A 82 -10.03 1.93 -3.48
CA ARG A 82 -11.40 2.12 -4.00
C ARG A 82 -11.46 2.39 -5.50
N ASP A 83 -10.36 2.90 -6.07
CA ASP A 83 -10.26 3.29 -7.46
C ASP A 83 -9.64 2.16 -8.33
N ASN A 84 -9.34 1.00 -7.71
CA ASN A 84 -8.84 -0.20 -8.36
C ASN A 84 -9.88 -1.32 -8.32
N LYS A 85 -9.72 -2.33 -9.18
CA LYS A 85 -10.58 -3.51 -9.23
C LYS A 85 -10.27 -4.44 -8.04
N LEU A 86 -11.28 -4.72 -7.22
CA LEU A 86 -11.17 -5.73 -6.17
C LEU A 86 -11.23 -7.14 -6.79
N LEU A 87 -10.17 -7.92 -6.61
CA LEU A 87 -10.08 -9.32 -7.09
C LEU A 87 -10.59 -10.31 -6.05
N GLY A 88 -10.37 -10.03 -4.77
CA GLY A 88 -10.82 -10.90 -3.69
C GLY A 88 -10.44 -10.36 -2.32
N THR A 89 -11.04 -10.95 -1.30
CA THR A 89 -10.81 -10.59 0.11
C THR A 89 -10.70 -11.85 0.95
N PHE A 90 -9.71 -11.87 1.84
CA PHE A 90 -9.59 -12.92 2.84
C PHE A 90 -9.12 -12.35 4.18
N ARG A 91 -9.24 -13.13 5.25
CA ARG A 91 -8.92 -12.66 6.60
C ARG A 91 -7.95 -13.60 7.30
N LEU A 92 -6.84 -13.06 7.78
CA LEU A 92 -5.94 -13.75 8.70
C LEU A 92 -6.38 -13.48 10.14
N ASN A 93 -6.66 -14.53 10.89
CA ASN A 93 -7.11 -14.48 12.30
C ASN A 93 -6.04 -15.04 13.24
N GLY A 94 -6.13 -14.64 14.51
CA GLY A 94 -5.30 -15.22 15.57
C GLY A 94 -3.89 -14.61 15.62
N ILE A 95 -3.74 -13.39 15.17
CA ILE A 95 -2.56 -12.57 15.38
C ILE A 95 -2.40 -12.30 16.87
N ARG A 96 -1.17 -12.36 17.37
CA ARG A 96 -0.89 -12.08 18.79
C ARG A 96 -1.26 -10.64 19.14
N ARG A 97 -1.86 -10.45 20.29
CA ARG A 97 -2.19 -9.12 20.82
C ARG A 97 -0.91 -8.36 21.15
N ALA A 98 -0.63 -7.32 20.39
CA ALA A 98 0.53 -6.45 20.55
C ALA A 98 0.17 -4.99 20.15
N PRO A 99 1.01 -4.01 20.48
CA PRO A 99 0.85 -2.66 19.94
C PRO A 99 0.84 -2.66 18.42
N ALA A 100 0.21 -1.64 17.80
CA ALA A 100 0.24 -1.43 16.37
C ALA A 100 1.70 -1.36 15.87
N GLY A 101 1.97 -1.90 14.70
CA GLY A 101 3.32 -1.91 14.12
C GLY A 101 4.22 -3.05 14.58
N VAL A 102 3.87 -3.79 15.66
CA VAL A 102 4.70 -4.88 16.21
C VAL A 102 4.49 -6.22 15.49
N PRO A 103 3.24 -6.70 15.23
CA PRO A 103 3.05 -7.95 14.51
C PRO A 103 3.61 -7.86 13.08
N GLN A 104 4.26 -8.93 12.62
CA GLN A 104 4.84 -9.02 11.28
C GLN A 104 4.02 -10.01 10.44
N ILE A 105 3.39 -9.50 9.40
CA ILE A 105 2.51 -10.26 8.52
C ILE A 105 3.11 -10.23 7.13
N GLU A 106 3.67 -11.35 6.69
CA GLU A 106 4.18 -11.50 5.34
C GLU A 106 3.02 -11.79 4.38
N VAL A 107 2.84 -10.92 3.40
CA VAL A 107 1.90 -11.15 2.29
C VAL A 107 2.69 -11.54 1.07
N THR A 108 2.34 -12.69 0.49
CA THR A 108 2.98 -13.26 -0.69
C THR A 108 1.99 -13.34 -1.83
N PHE A 109 2.40 -12.83 -2.98
CA PHE A 109 1.76 -13.04 -4.27
C PHE A 109 2.58 -14.06 -5.06
N ASP A 110 1.92 -15.07 -5.56
CA ASP A 110 2.52 -16.14 -6.37
C ASP A 110 1.68 -16.33 -7.64
N ILE A 111 2.22 -15.96 -8.80
CA ILE A 111 1.57 -16.09 -10.10
C ILE A 111 2.22 -17.24 -10.84
N ASP A 112 1.44 -18.24 -11.19
CA ASP A 112 1.92 -19.40 -11.96
C ASP A 112 2.05 -19.09 -13.47
N ALA A 113 2.56 -20.06 -14.22
CA ALA A 113 2.71 -19.95 -15.68
C ALA A 113 1.36 -19.86 -16.43
N ASN A 114 0.25 -20.14 -15.79
CA ASN A 114 -1.10 -20.03 -16.37
C ASN A 114 -1.78 -18.70 -16.00
N GLY A 115 -1.09 -17.82 -15.25
CA GLY A 115 -1.64 -16.56 -14.79
C GLY A 115 -2.58 -16.68 -13.58
N ILE A 116 -2.60 -17.82 -12.89
CA ILE A 116 -3.37 -18.00 -11.66
C ILE A 116 -2.63 -17.30 -10.53
N VAL A 117 -3.32 -16.41 -9.83
CA VAL A 117 -2.77 -15.62 -8.72
C VAL A 117 -3.13 -16.27 -7.39
N ASN A 118 -2.15 -16.76 -6.66
CA ASN A 118 -2.29 -17.21 -5.29
C ASN A 118 -1.78 -16.10 -4.36
N VAL A 119 -2.62 -15.65 -3.42
CA VAL A 119 -2.22 -14.66 -2.42
C VAL A 119 -2.36 -15.29 -1.05
N SER A 120 -1.27 -15.28 -0.28
CA SER A 120 -1.27 -15.74 1.11
C SER A 120 -0.77 -14.65 2.05
N ALA A 121 -1.25 -14.70 3.29
CA ALA A 121 -0.78 -13.87 4.38
C ALA A 121 -0.39 -14.78 5.55
N ARG A 122 0.83 -14.61 6.06
CA ARG A 122 1.40 -15.40 7.15
C ARG A 122 1.86 -14.50 8.28
N ASP A 123 1.40 -14.78 9.48
CA ASP A 123 1.95 -14.18 10.69
C ASP A 123 3.29 -14.86 11.02
N LEU A 124 4.39 -14.12 10.96
CA LEU A 124 5.74 -14.64 11.15
C LEU A 124 6.01 -15.09 12.59
N GLU A 125 5.25 -14.61 13.55
CA GLU A 125 5.42 -15.00 14.95
C GLU A 125 4.62 -16.25 15.30
N THR A 126 3.36 -16.33 14.89
CA THR A 126 2.48 -17.48 15.21
C THR A 126 2.54 -18.59 14.17
N GLY A 127 3.09 -18.31 12.98
CA GLY A 127 3.13 -19.23 11.85
C GLY A 127 1.77 -19.47 11.20
N ARG A 128 0.70 -18.78 11.63
CA ARG A 128 -0.64 -18.89 11.04
C ARG A 128 -0.65 -18.30 9.65
N GLU A 129 -1.28 -18.98 8.74
CA GLU A 129 -1.38 -18.60 7.34
C GLU A 129 -2.83 -18.75 6.86
N GLN A 130 -3.22 -17.84 5.98
CA GLN A 130 -4.47 -17.87 5.21
C GLN A 130 -4.20 -17.33 3.82
N GLY A 131 -4.99 -17.76 2.84
CA GLY A 131 -4.82 -17.30 1.48
C GLY A 131 -6.08 -17.45 0.63
N ILE A 132 -5.99 -16.92 -0.57
CA ILE A 132 -7.01 -17.01 -1.61
C ILE A 132 -6.33 -17.32 -2.95
N THR A 133 -6.97 -18.18 -3.74
CA THR A 133 -6.61 -18.41 -5.15
C THR A 133 -7.57 -17.63 -6.02
N ILE A 134 -7.04 -16.77 -6.85
CA ILE A 134 -7.79 -15.96 -7.80
C ILE A 134 -7.52 -16.57 -9.17
N THR A 135 -8.48 -17.33 -9.64
CA THR A 135 -8.51 -17.74 -11.03
C THR A 135 -9.04 -16.56 -11.84
N THR A 136 -8.16 -15.92 -12.56
CA THR A 136 -8.50 -14.83 -13.48
C THR A 136 -9.33 -15.40 -14.65
N SER A 137 -10.57 -15.75 -14.39
CA SER A 137 -11.55 -16.10 -15.43
C SER A 137 -12.08 -14.88 -16.17
N SER A 138 -11.68 -13.68 -15.77
CA SER A 138 -11.91 -12.46 -16.50
C SER A 138 -10.60 -12.01 -17.14
N ASN A 139 -10.31 -12.56 -18.33
CA ASN A 139 -9.38 -11.91 -19.22
C ASN A 139 -9.81 -10.45 -19.32
N LEU A 140 -9.03 -9.54 -18.74
CA LEU A 140 -9.27 -8.12 -18.99
C LEU A 140 -9.16 -7.94 -20.49
N SER A 141 -10.19 -7.34 -21.09
CA SER A 141 -10.10 -6.95 -22.49
C SER A 141 -9.05 -5.84 -22.65
N ASP A 142 -8.43 -5.76 -23.80
CA ASP A 142 -7.47 -4.69 -24.09
C ASP A 142 -8.09 -3.31 -23.81
N ALA A 143 -9.39 -3.14 -24.07
CA ALA A 143 -10.13 -1.92 -23.76
C ALA A 143 -10.22 -1.62 -22.26
N GLU A 144 -10.36 -2.62 -21.40
CA GLU A 144 -10.35 -2.43 -19.94
C GLU A 144 -8.97 -2.06 -19.42
N ILE A 145 -7.92 -2.65 -19.99
CA ILE A 145 -6.52 -2.31 -19.66
C ILE A 145 -6.23 -0.87 -20.07
N GLU A 146 -6.56 -0.49 -21.32
CA GLU A 146 -6.36 0.89 -21.80
C GLU A 146 -7.18 1.90 -20.99
N LYS A 147 -8.40 1.56 -20.60
CA LYS A 147 -9.23 2.39 -19.74
C LYS A 147 -8.56 2.61 -18.38
N ALA A 148 -8.10 1.56 -17.71
CA ALA A 148 -7.44 1.64 -16.42
C ALA A 148 -6.16 2.50 -16.48
N MET A 149 -5.38 2.37 -17.55
CA MET A 149 -4.18 3.17 -17.77
C MET A 149 -4.50 4.65 -18.01
N ARG A 150 -5.53 4.94 -18.81
CA ARG A 150 -5.96 6.31 -19.09
C ARG A 150 -6.49 6.99 -17.82
N GLU A 151 -7.34 6.30 -17.05
CA GLU A 151 -7.85 6.80 -15.78
C GLU A 151 -6.70 7.05 -14.78
N ALA A 152 -5.71 6.17 -14.70
CA ALA A 152 -4.54 6.39 -13.85
C ALA A 152 -3.77 7.66 -14.24
N ALA A 153 -3.53 7.89 -15.54
CA ALA A 153 -2.86 9.08 -16.02
C ALA A 153 -3.70 10.36 -15.82
N GLU A 154 -5.02 10.29 -16.01
CA GLU A 154 -5.93 11.43 -15.82
C GLU A 154 -5.99 11.91 -14.37
N TYR A 155 -5.91 10.98 -13.41
CA TYR A 155 -6.03 11.29 -11.99
C TYR A 155 -4.69 11.30 -11.25
N GLU A 156 -3.56 11.17 -11.93
CA GLU A 156 -2.23 11.07 -11.31
C GLU A 156 -1.92 12.24 -10.38
N GLU A 157 -2.18 13.47 -10.82
CA GLU A 157 -1.94 14.69 -10.04
C GLU A 157 -2.85 14.77 -8.81
N SER A 158 -4.15 14.49 -8.98
CA SER A 158 -5.11 14.52 -7.88
C SER A 158 -4.89 13.40 -6.86
N ASP A 159 -4.51 12.21 -7.31
CA ASP A 159 -4.15 11.09 -6.43
C ASP A 159 -2.83 11.39 -5.71
N GLY A 160 -1.86 12.04 -6.38
CA GLY A 160 -0.61 12.50 -5.77
C GLY A 160 -0.86 13.47 -4.63
N THR A 161 -1.66 14.50 -4.85
CA THR A 161 -2.02 15.48 -3.80
C THR A 161 -2.74 14.81 -2.62
N ARG A 162 -3.66 13.87 -2.88
CA ARG A 162 -4.35 13.10 -1.84
C ARG A 162 -3.39 12.21 -1.04
N MET A 163 -2.44 11.58 -1.71
CA MET A 163 -1.41 10.76 -1.06
C MET A 163 -0.54 11.62 -0.14
N GLU A 164 -0.06 12.77 -0.64
CA GLU A 164 0.73 13.73 0.14
C GLU A 164 -0.05 14.23 1.37
N ALA A 165 -1.34 14.54 1.21
CA ALA A 165 -2.21 14.91 2.32
C ALA A 165 -2.32 13.80 3.37
N PHE A 166 -2.50 12.55 2.92
CA PHE A 166 -2.59 11.39 3.81
C PHE A 166 -1.29 11.15 4.57
N GLU A 167 -0.14 11.18 3.89
CA GLU A 167 1.18 11.04 4.51
C GLU A 167 1.45 12.16 5.52
N THR A 168 1.14 13.41 5.16
CA THR A 168 1.31 14.57 6.05
C THR A 168 0.44 14.45 7.31
N ILE A 169 -0.78 13.94 7.22
CA ILE A 169 -1.64 13.68 8.39
C ILE A 169 -1.04 12.58 9.28
N ASN A 170 -0.47 11.54 8.70
CA ASN A 170 0.19 10.48 9.48
C ASN A 170 1.46 10.99 10.19
N ASP A 171 2.27 11.78 9.51
CA ASP A 171 3.44 12.45 10.09
C ASP A 171 3.04 13.38 11.24
N ALA A 172 1.95 14.10 11.08
CA ALA A 172 1.40 14.96 12.12
C ALA A 172 0.98 14.17 13.38
N ARG A 173 0.34 13.02 13.21
CA ARG A 173 -0.02 12.11 14.31
C ARG A 173 1.21 11.59 15.03
N ALA A 174 2.20 11.11 14.27
CA ALA A 174 3.45 10.63 14.81
C ALA A 174 4.21 11.72 15.60
N ALA A 175 4.24 12.96 15.09
CA ALA A 175 4.86 14.10 15.78
C ALA A 175 4.13 14.45 17.09
N ILE A 176 2.80 14.37 17.14
CA ILE A 176 2.02 14.57 18.38
C ILE A 176 2.34 13.48 19.40
N ASP A 177 2.40 12.22 18.98
CA ASP A 177 2.69 11.09 19.86
C ASP A 177 4.12 11.20 20.44
N ASP A 178 5.11 11.54 19.61
CA ASP A 178 6.50 11.80 20.06
C ASP A 178 6.56 12.94 21.08
N ALA A 179 5.87 14.05 20.81
CA ALA A 179 5.78 15.18 21.74
C ALA A 179 5.19 14.76 23.09
N GLN A 180 4.14 13.92 23.09
CA GLN A 180 3.52 13.44 24.33
C GLN A 180 4.45 12.51 25.12
N ILE A 181 5.17 11.64 24.43
CA ILE A 181 6.16 10.72 25.04
C ILE A 181 7.25 11.56 25.70
N LYS A 182 7.90 12.47 24.97
CA LYS A 182 8.98 13.31 25.49
C LYS A 182 8.55 14.21 26.66
N LEU A 183 7.33 14.76 26.59
CA LEU A 183 6.75 15.52 27.72
C LEU A 183 6.54 14.66 28.99
N ARG A 184 6.28 13.35 28.83
CA ARG A 184 6.15 12.42 29.98
C ARG A 184 7.52 12.06 30.56
N GLU A 185 8.46 11.73 29.69
CA GLU A 185 9.83 11.33 30.08
C GLU A 185 10.56 12.46 30.80
N ASN A 186 10.44 13.68 30.28
CA ASN A 186 11.13 14.86 30.81
C ASN A 186 10.28 15.68 31.80
N ARG A 187 9.22 15.10 32.37
CA ARG A 187 8.25 15.82 33.23
C ARG A 187 8.88 16.60 34.39
N LYS A 188 10.02 16.12 34.93
CA LYS A 188 10.70 16.70 36.08
C LYS A 188 11.77 17.72 35.71
N THR A 189 12.32 17.64 34.50
CA THR A 189 13.49 18.42 34.03
C THR A 189 13.08 19.59 33.13
N ILE A 190 11.96 19.45 32.42
CA ILE A 190 11.49 20.46 31.47
C ILE A 190 11.00 21.73 32.21
N ASP A 191 11.44 22.88 31.73
CA ASP A 191 10.96 24.17 32.21
C ASP A 191 9.50 24.41 31.79
N LYS A 192 8.84 25.34 32.54
CA LYS A 192 7.41 25.61 32.35
C LYS A 192 7.09 26.23 30.98
N ASN A 193 7.97 27.08 30.45
CA ASN A 193 7.74 27.78 29.18
C ASN A 193 7.86 26.81 28.00
N THR A 194 8.94 26.02 27.95
CA THR A 194 9.14 24.98 26.93
C THR A 194 7.99 23.97 26.92
N LYS A 195 7.55 23.52 28.10
CA LYS A 195 6.39 22.64 28.22
C LYS A 195 5.10 23.24 27.68
N GLN A 196 4.88 24.53 27.93
CA GLN A 196 3.69 25.24 27.46
C GLN A 196 3.75 25.43 25.95
N GLN A 197 4.92 25.74 25.38
CA GLN A 197 5.14 25.88 23.94
C GLN A 197 4.86 24.58 23.21
N VAL A 198 5.48 23.47 23.62
CA VAL A 198 5.27 22.15 22.99
C VAL A 198 3.81 21.73 23.03
N LYS A 199 3.11 21.99 24.15
CA LYS A 199 1.66 21.71 24.22
C LYS A 199 0.85 22.58 23.26
N ALA A 200 1.16 23.87 23.16
CA ALA A 200 0.45 24.77 22.24
C ALA A 200 0.65 24.37 20.78
N ASP A 201 1.88 23.99 20.41
CA ASP A 201 2.19 23.50 19.05
C ASP A 201 1.50 22.16 18.75
N ALA A 202 1.50 21.21 19.70
CA ALA A 202 0.80 19.93 19.55
C ALA A 202 -0.74 20.12 19.43
N ASP A 203 -1.31 21.04 20.22
CA ASP A 203 -2.73 21.40 20.14
C ASP A 203 -3.07 22.08 18.81
N TYR A 204 -2.16 22.88 18.27
CA TYR A 204 -2.36 23.50 16.95
C TYR A 204 -2.38 22.44 15.84
N VAL A 205 -1.38 21.55 15.79
CA VAL A 205 -1.36 20.42 14.84
C VAL A 205 -2.61 19.55 14.98
N SER A 206 -3.02 19.24 16.22
CA SER A 206 -4.25 18.46 16.48
C SER A 206 -5.51 19.12 15.93
N ARG A 207 -5.62 20.45 16.01
CA ARG A 207 -6.75 21.19 15.45
C ARG A 207 -6.79 21.11 13.92
N LEU A 208 -5.63 21.23 13.27
CA LEU A 208 -5.52 21.09 11.81
C LEU A 208 -5.96 19.69 11.37
N ILE A 209 -5.46 18.62 12.01
CA ILE A 209 -5.82 17.24 11.68
C ILE A 209 -7.31 16.96 11.85
N ARG A 210 -7.96 17.51 12.89
CA ARG A 210 -9.41 17.29 13.13
C ARG A 210 -10.29 17.84 12.01
N ARG A 211 -9.81 18.85 11.28
CA ARG A 211 -10.53 19.46 10.15
C ARG A 211 -10.10 18.88 8.81
N ALA A 212 -8.97 18.17 8.79
CA ALA A 212 -8.38 17.62 7.60
C ALA A 212 -9.19 16.41 7.08
N ALA A 213 -9.57 16.49 5.81
CA ALA A 213 -10.06 15.37 5.05
C ALA A 213 -9.10 15.20 3.85
N PRO A 214 -8.29 14.14 3.78
CA PRO A 214 -7.26 13.99 2.74
C PRO A 214 -7.78 14.24 1.32
N GLU A 215 -9.04 13.89 1.10
CA GLU A 215 -9.71 14.03 -0.20
C GLU A 215 -10.06 15.47 -0.58
N LYS A 216 -9.96 16.41 0.36
CA LYS A 216 -10.40 17.80 0.20
C LYS A 216 -9.31 18.81 0.57
N MET A 217 -8.14 18.33 0.97
CA MET A 217 -7.03 19.21 1.29
C MET A 217 -6.43 19.81 0.02
N SER A 218 -6.26 21.12 0.03
CA SER A 218 -5.49 21.82 -0.99
C SER A 218 -3.98 21.74 -0.69
N GLU A 219 -3.13 22.05 -1.67
CA GLU A 219 -1.69 22.19 -1.47
C GLU A 219 -1.35 23.20 -0.35
N ALA A 220 -2.14 24.26 -0.24
CA ALA A 220 -1.98 25.26 0.83
C ALA A 220 -2.25 24.66 2.23
N ASP A 221 -3.30 23.83 2.37
CA ASP A 221 -3.61 23.12 3.63
C ASP A 221 -2.50 22.15 4.01
N ILE A 222 -1.95 21.44 3.03
CA ILE A 222 -0.82 20.50 3.22
C ILE A 222 0.43 21.27 3.66
N ALA A 223 0.75 22.39 3.01
CA ALA A 223 1.88 23.24 3.37
C ALA A 223 1.75 23.83 4.77
N GLU A 224 0.54 24.28 5.16
CA GLU A 224 0.25 24.78 6.52
C GLU A 224 0.48 23.65 7.56
N LEU A 225 -0.02 22.45 7.30
CA LEU A 225 0.16 21.31 8.20
C LEU A 225 1.63 20.92 8.33
N LYS A 226 2.40 20.87 7.24
CA LYS A 226 3.84 20.61 7.25
C LYS A 226 4.60 21.65 8.09
N SER A 227 4.30 22.93 7.90
CA SER A 227 4.90 24.00 8.69
C SER A 227 4.58 23.89 10.19
N ALA A 228 3.36 23.46 10.53
CA ALA A 228 2.97 23.22 11.92
C ALA A 228 3.71 22.00 12.52
N ILE A 229 3.90 20.94 11.76
CA ILE A 229 4.67 19.75 12.16
C ILE A 229 6.12 20.14 12.45
N ASP A 230 6.74 20.93 11.57
CA ASP A 230 8.14 21.37 11.74
C ASP A 230 8.30 22.24 12.99
N ARG A 231 7.35 23.15 13.26
CA ARG A 231 7.35 23.92 14.51
C ARG A 231 7.26 23.02 15.74
N LEU A 232 6.40 22.01 15.72
CA LEU A 232 6.27 21.04 16.81
C LEU A 232 7.56 20.26 17.01
N LYS A 233 8.15 19.72 15.94
CA LYS A 233 9.42 18.99 15.99
C LYS A 233 10.54 19.86 16.54
N ASN A 234 10.63 21.13 16.13
CA ASN A 234 11.61 22.07 16.63
C ASN A 234 11.40 22.36 18.13
N SER A 235 10.17 22.60 18.59
CA SER A 235 9.90 22.81 20.00
C SER A 235 10.17 21.57 20.87
N VAL A 236 9.95 20.39 20.32
CA VAL A 236 10.28 19.09 20.96
C VAL A 236 11.77 18.84 21.02
N SER A 237 12.57 19.32 20.06
CA SER A 237 14.03 19.15 20.05
C SER A 237 14.75 19.95 21.15
N THR A 238 14.06 20.89 21.79
CA THR A 238 14.60 21.69 22.90
C THR A 238 14.43 21.02 24.28
N ILE A 239 13.79 19.85 24.33
CA ILE A 239 13.60 19.03 25.53
C ILE A 239 14.71 17.98 25.62
#